data_05343acfda12f6f2c2459525bdb40005
#
_entry.id   05343acfda12f6f2c2459525bdb40005
#
_cell.length_a   1.000
_cell.length_b   1.000
_cell.length_c   1.000
_cell.angle_alpha   90.00
_cell.angle_beta   90.00
_cell.angle_gamma   90.00
#
_symmetry.space_group_name_H-M   'P 1'
#
loop_
_entity.id
_entity.type
_entity.pdbx_description
1 polymer ?
#
loop_
_entity_poly.entity_id
_entity_poly.type
_entity_poly.pdbx_seq_one_letter_code
_entity_poly.pdbx_strand_id
1 'polypeptide(L)'
;MYITCAFRCFCGAGCFREHTADPVSFSFGKQDSFGPSFQQLEIVPLSSPALLSYLQGRGINLELAKRECSEARYTHNGKRYFAIAFPNGSGGFEVRNPYFKGCIAPKEISHIRQSGKARTACYVFEGFMDYLSFLTLRQESCPNYPELDGQDYIVLNSVSNVNKALYPLGNYERIHCFFDNDHAGMEALRQIRMEYGRDRYIRDASQIYSGCKDLNEYLQKQIERKRQLQSAKGVRSQSPEKKNGFRL
;
A
#
# COMPACT_ATOMS: atom_id res chain seq x y z
N MET A 1 -10.73 -5.47 23.87
CA MET A 1 -10.70 -6.76 23.19
C MET A 1 -9.60 -6.65 22.14
N TYR A 2 -8.40 -7.08 22.48
CA TYR A 2 -7.20 -6.92 21.65
C TYR A 2 -7.22 -7.99 20.57
N ILE A 3 -7.30 -7.57 19.30
CA ILE A 3 -7.10 -8.48 18.17
C ILE A 3 -5.59 -8.50 17.89
N THR A 4 -4.93 -9.46 18.51
CA THR A 4 -3.56 -9.83 18.19
C THR A 4 -3.58 -10.50 16.82
N CYS A 5 -3.09 -9.82 15.79
CA CYS A 5 -2.79 -10.45 14.51
C CYS A 5 -1.57 -11.35 14.72
N ALA A 6 -1.84 -12.61 15.06
CA ALA A 6 -0.82 -13.62 15.25
C ALA A 6 -0.26 -13.99 13.87
N PHE A 7 0.98 -13.63 13.62
CA PHE A 7 1.82 -14.30 12.63
C PHE A 7 1.94 -15.78 13.06
N ARG A 8 1.08 -16.65 12.55
CA ARG A 8 1.29 -18.08 12.64
C ARG A 8 2.34 -18.47 11.61
N CYS A 9 3.59 -18.55 12.08
CA CYS A 9 4.55 -19.45 11.47
C CYS A 9 3.98 -20.87 11.56
N PHE A 10 3.64 -21.47 10.42
CA PHE A 10 3.43 -22.90 10.33
C PHE A 10 4.80 -23.59 10.46
N CYS A 11 5.19 -23.93 11.69
CA CYS A 11 6.24 -24.93 11.93
C CYS A 11 5.59 -26.30 11.84
N GLY A 12 5.59 -26.88 10.63
CA GLY A 12 5.51 -28.33 10.46
C GLY A 12 6.85 -28.90 10.89
N ALA A 13 6.84 -29.83 11.85
CA ALA A 13 8.02 -30.56 12.29
C ALA A 13 8.62 -31.33 11.10
N GLY A 14 9.87 -31.03 10.75
CA GLY A 14 10.60 -31.77 9.73
C GLY A 14 11.91 -31.09 9.37
N CYS A 15 13.00 -31.58 9.99
CA CYS A 15 14.38 -31.48 9.54
C CYS A 15 14.99 -30.08 9.41
N PHE A 16 15.67 -29.65 10.47
CA PHE A 16 16.67 -28.58 10.40
C PHE A 16 17.79 -28.98 9.43
N ARG A 17 17.74 -28.49 8.19
CA ARG A 17 18.93 -28.26 7.39
C ARG A 17 19.29 -26.81 7.62
N GLU A 18 20.52 -26.57 8.05
CA GLU A 18 21.13 -25.25 8.03
C GLU A 18 21.11 -24.74 6.59
N HIS A 19 20.14 -23.88 6.28
CA HIS A 19 20.18 -23.10 5.06
C HIS A 19 21.08 -21.90 5.34
N THR A 20 22.29 -21.94 4.81
CA THR A 20 23.09 -20.75 4.55
C THR A 20 22.19 -19.80 3.77
N ALA A 21 21.94 -18.62 4.32
CA ALA A 21 21.08 -17.61 3.70
C ALA A 21 21.68 -17.23 2.33
N ASP A 22 20.95 -17.55 1.27
CA ASP A 22 21.30 -17.12 -0.07
C ASP A 22 21.28 -15.57 -0.14
N PRO A 23 22.19 -14.95 -0.91
CA PRO A 23 22.29 -13.50 -0.96
C PRO A 23 20.99 -12.89 -1.54
N VAL A 24 20.42 -11.97 -0.77
CA VAL A 24 19.22 -11.21 -1.14
C VAL A 24 19.55 -10.29 -2.31
N SER A 25 18.84 -10.40 -3.44
CA SER A 25 19.05 -9.55 -4.61
C SER A 25 18.01 -8.44 -4.71
N PHE A 26 18.44 -7.22 -5.04
CA PHE A 26 17.58 -6.09 -5.34
C PHE A 26 17.35 -5.94 -6.84
N SER A 27 16.11 -5.68 -7.24
CA SER A 27 15.77 -5.37 -8.62
C SER A 27 15.67 -3.85 -8.79
N PHE A 28 16.70 -3.22 -9.33
CA PHE A 28 16.61 -1.88 -9.92
C PHE A 28 16.10 -2.02 -11.36
N GLY A 29 15.19 -1.16 -11.79
CA GLY A 29 14.67 -1.16 -13.16
C GLY A 29 15.77 -0.84 -14.20
N LYS A 30 16.46 -1.81 -14.62
CA LYS A 30 17.36 -2.22 -15.68
C LYS A 30 18.37 -3.19 -15.07
N GLN A 31 18.35 -4.42 -15.55
CA GLN A 31 19.31 -5.43 -15.17
C GLN A 31 20.70 -5.01 -15.63
N ASP A 32 21.50 -4.49 -14.71
CA ASP A 32 22.94 -4.65 -14.78
C ASP A 32 23.30 -5.84 -13.91
N SER A 33 24.03 -6.79 -14.49
CA SER A 33 24.30 -8.14 -14.00
C SER A 33 25.25 -8.24 -12.80
N PHE A 34 25.27 -7.23 -11.92
CA PHE A 34 25.95 -7.25 -10.64
C PHE A 34 24.93 -6.99 -9.54
N GLY A 35 24.38 -8.07 -8.99
CA GLY A 35 23.48 -8.00 -7.84
C GLY A 35 24.20 -7.35 -6.65
N PRO A 36 23.66 -6.26 -6.08
CA PRO A 36 24.23 -5.67 -4.88
C PRO A 36 24.08 -6.66 -3.73
N SER A 37 25.17 -7.00 -3.08
CA SER A 37 25.16 -7.78 -1.85
C SER A 37 24.65 -6.89 -0.72
N PHE A 38 23.37 -7.08 -0.32
CA PHE A 38 22.84 -6.47 0.88
C PHE A 38 23.39 -7.23 2.09
N GLN A 39 24.22 -6.55 2.86
CA GLN A 39 24.77 -7.09 4.08
C GLN A 39 23.89 -6.63 5.26
N GLN A 40 23.74 -7.51 6.25
CA GLN A 40 23.08 -7.16 7.51
C GLN A 40 21.63 -6.68 7.31
N LEU A 41 20.83 -7.40 6.54
CA LEU A 41 19.40 -7.10 6.42
C LEU A 41 18.68 -7.44 7.72
N GLU A 42 18.02 -6.45 8.29
CA GLU A 42 17.14 -6.57 9.46
C GLU A 42 15.75 -6.05 9.12
N ILE A 43 14.73 -6.81 9.47
CA ILE A 43 13.33 -6.37 9.38
C ILE A 43 12.84 -6.10 10.80
N VAL A 44 12.50 -4.85 11.08
CA VAL A 44 12.09 -4.38 12.40
C VAL A 44 10.75 -3.64 12.32
N PRO A 45 10.05 -3.42 13.45
CA PRO A 45 8.85 -2.59 13.47
C PRO A 45 9.12 -1.18 12.89
N LEU A 46 8.18 -0.68 12.07
CA LEU A 46 8.30 0.64 11.43
C LEU A 46 8.25 1.75 12.49
N SER A 47 9.40 2.39 12.73
CA SER A 47 9.55 3.36 13.80
C SER A 47 10.43 4.57 13.46
N SER A 48 11.24 4.51 12.41
CA SER A 48 12.13 5.62 12.02
C SER A 48 11.36 6.91 11.74
N PRO A 49 11.67 8.03 12.44
CA PRO A 49 10.96 9.30 12.25
C PRO A 49 10.96 9.79 10.81
N ALA A 50 12.05 9.59 10.07
CA ALA A 50 12.15 9.98 8.67
C ALA A 50 11.16 9.22 7.76
N LEU A 51 10.96 7.90 7.99
CA LEU A 51 9.99 7.10 7.24
C LEU A 51 8.55 7.45 7.62
N LEU A 52 8.30 7.68 8.91
CA LEU A 52 6.99 8.12 9.38
C LEU A 52 6.63 9.51 8.83
N SER A 53 7.57 10.45 8.81
CA SER A 53 7.40 11.76 8.20
C SER A 53 7.13 11.66 6.69
N TYR A 54 7.83 10.77 5.99
CA TYR A 54 7.58 10.52 4.57
C TYR A 54 6.15 9.99 4.33
N LEU A 55 5.69 9.01 5.10
CA LEU A 55 4.33 8.49 5.01
C LEU A 55 3.28 9.56 5.31
N GLN A 56 3.51 10.36 6.36
CA GLN A 56 2.64 11.47 6.73
C GLN A 56 2.58 12.53 5.61
N GLY A 57 3.72 12.85 5.00
CA GLY A 57 3.79 13.74 3.82
C GLY A 57 3.04 13.19 2.61
N ARG A 58 2.91 11.87 2.51
CA ARG A 58 2.09 11.18 1.50
C ARG A 58 0.62 11.05 1.91
N GLY A 59 0.23 11.58 3.07
CA GLY A 59 -1.13 11.53 3.59
C GLY A 59 -1.56 10.21 4.21
N ILE A 60 -0.64 9.26 4.38
CA ILE A 60 -0.94 7.92 4.89
C ILE A 60 -1.16 7.97 6.41
N ASN A 61 -2.20 7.28 6.88
CA ASN A 61 -2.43 7.06 8.30
C ASN A 61 -1.30 6.18 8.88
N LEU A 62 -0.60 6.71 9.90
CA LEU A 62 0.60 6.06 10.43
C LEU A 62 0.29 4.75 11.16
N GLU A 63 -0.85 4.64 11.83
CA GLU A 63 -1.20 3.40 12.54
C GLU A 63 -1.53 2.27 11.56
N LEU A 64 -2.21 2.59 10.44
CA LEU A 64 -2.42 1.64 9.36
C LEU A 64 -1.09 1.24 8.72
N ALA A 65 -0.20 2.19 8.46
CA ALA A 65 1.11 1.90 7.90
C ALA A 65 1.98 1.01 8.80
N LYS A 66 2.00 1.26 10.11
CA LYS A 66 2.73 0.42 11.08
C LYS A 66 2.15 -0.99 11.21
N ARG A 67 0.84 -1.15 10.97
CA ARG A 67 0.19 -2.46 10.96
C ARG A 67 0.55 -3.28 9.72
N GLU A 68 0.61 -2.63 8.56
CA GLU A 68 0.79 -3.29 7.26
C GLU A 68 2.27 -3.40 6.84
N CYS A 69 3.14 -2.55 7.37
CA CYS A 69 4.53 -2.44 6.96
C CYS A 69 5.50 -2.60 8.12
N SER A 70 6.70 -3.02 7.77
CA SER A 70 7.88 -3.03 8.63
C SER A 70 8.91 -2.01 8.14
N GLU A 71 10.04 -1.94 8.79
CA GLU A 71 11.23 -1.19 8.39
C GLU A 71 12.34 -2.17 8.03
N ALA A 72 12.88 -2.08 6.82
CA ALA A 72 14.08 -2.78 6.42
C ALA A 72 15.30 -1.89 6.70
N ARG A 73 16.28 -2.42 7.43
CA ARG A 73 17.59 -1.83 7.65
C ARG A 73 18.65 -2.70 6.99
N TYR A 74 19.54 -2.11 6.24
CA TYR A 74 20.55 -2.86 5.50
C TYR A 74 21.78 -2.02 5.23
N THR A 75 22.91 -2.70 4.98
CA THR A 75 24.16 -2.09 4.55
C THR A 75 24.38 -2.39 3.06
N HIS A 76 24.70 -1.37 2.28
CA HIS A 76 25.07 -1.47 0.88
C HIS A 76 26.28 -0.57 0.60
N ASN A 77 27.34 -1.12 0.00
CA ASN A 77 28.60 -0.40 -0.24
C ASN A 77 29.13 0.33 1.00
N GLY A 78 29.09 -0.33 2.16
CA GLY A 78 29.57 0.21 3.44
C GLY A 78 28.71 1.32 4.04
N LYS A 79 27.58 1.68 3.43
CA LYS A 79 26.63 2.67 3.95
C LYS A 79 25.37 2.02 4.48
N ARG A 80 24.85 2.53 5.59
CA ARG A 80 23.58 2.07 6.16
C ARG A 80 22.40 2.74 5.48
N TYR A 81 21.39 1.95 5.15
CA TYR A 81 20.14 2.38 4.55
C TYR A 81 18.96 1.84 5.35
N PHE A 82 17.82 2.52 5.24
CA PHE A 82 16.57 2.08 5.79
C PHE A 82 15.42 2.48 4.86
N ALA A 83 14.38 1.65 4.82
CA ALA A 83 13.22 1.85 3.98
C ALA A 83 11.97 1.23 4.61
N ILE A 84 10.79 1.70 4.24
CA ILE A 84 9.54 1.02 4.50
C ILE A 84 9.59 -0.31 3.77
N ALA A 85 9.22 -1.40 4.43
CA ALA A 85 9.19 -2.74 3.88
C ALA A 85 7.77 -3.30 3.94
N PHE A 86 7.19 -3.57 2.77
CA PHE A 86 5.88 -4.17 2.63
C PHE A 86 6.04 -5.63 2.22
N PRO A 87 5.53 -6.61 3.00
CA PRO A 87 5.78 -8.02 2.75
C PRO A 87 5.02 -8.53 1.53
N ASN A 88 5.61 -9.46 0.80
CA ASN A 88 4.95 -10.20 -0.28
C ASN A 88 4.69 -11.67 0.08
N GLY A 89 4.00 -12.38 -0.81
CA GLY A 89 3.56 -13.76 -0.59
C GLY A 89 4.67 -14.81 -0.53
N SER A 90 5.91 -14.47 -0.91
CA SER A 90 7.05 -15.41 -0.98
C SER A 90 8.19 -15.05 -0.01
N GLY A 91 7.93 -14.21 1.00
CA GLY A 91 8.92 -13.81 2.00
C GLY A 91 9.87 -12.69 1.55
N GLY A 92 9.67 -12.12 0.37
CA GLY A 92 10.33 -10.88 -0.06
C GLY A 92 9.59 -9.63 0.42
N PHE A 93 10.15 -8.46 0.11
CA PHE A 93 9.56 -7.18 0.51
C PHE A 93 9.65 -6.16 -0.63
N GLU A 94 8.57 -5.43 -0.85
CA GLU A 94 8.66 -4.17 -1.58
C GLU A 94 9.18 -3.10 -0.62
N VAL A 95 10.18 -2.34 -1.06
CA VAL A 95 10.83 -1.34 -0.20
C VAL A 95 10.73 0.05 -0.81
N ARG A 96 10.51 1.05 0.06
CA ARG A 96 10.36 2.43 -0.36
C ARG A 96 10.82 3.42 0.71
N ASN A 97 11.50 4.46 0.26
CA ASN A 97 11.75 5.67 1.03
C ASN A 97 11.64 6.90 0.11
N PRO A 98 11.87 8.15 0.55
CA PRO A 98 11.77 9.33 -0.31
C PRO A 98 12.62 9.29 -1.59
N TYR A 99 13.72 8.54 -1.58
CA TYR A 99 14.74 8.55 -2.63
C TYR A 99 14.79 7.26 -3.44
N PHE A 100 14.08 6.23 -3.00
CA PHE A 100 14.25 4.89 -3.54
C PHE A 100 12.96 4.06 -3.51
N LYS A 101 12.73 3.30 -4.58
CA LYS A 101 11.72 2.25 -4.70
C LYS A 101 12.41 1.00 -5.22
N GLY A 102 12.22 -0.14 -4.59
CA GLY A 102 12.82 -1.41 -4.99
C GLY A 102 12.15 -2.61 -4.36
N CYS A 103 12.77 -3.77 -4.52
CA CYS A 103 12.30 -5.02 -3.99
C CYS A 103 13.45 -5.81 -3.36
N ILE A 104 13.24 -6.35 -2.18
CA ILE A 104 14.06 -7.39 -1.57
C ILE A 104 13.48 -8.72 -2.04
N ALA A 105 14.27 -9.49 -2.78
CA ALA A 105 13.83 -10.75 -3.41
C ALA A 105 13.33 -11.77 -2.37
N PRO A 106 12.47 -12.68 -2.79
CA PRO A 106 11.90 -12.85 -4.12
C PRO A 106 10.81 -11.83 -4.44
N LYS A 107 10.65 -11.48 -5.74
CA LYS A 107 9.62 -10.57 -6.21
C LYS A 107 8.30 -11.31 -6.43
N GLU A 108 7.27 -10.93 -5.68
CA GLU A 108 5.96 -11.58 -5.71
C GLU A 108 4.82 -10.58 -5.44
N ILE A 109 3.58 -10.98 -5.72
CA ILE A 109 2.39 -10.27 -5.27
C ILE A 109 2.24 -10.40 -3.76
N SER A 110 1.52 -9.45 -3.14
CA SER A 110 1.06 -9.57 -1.76
C SER A 110 -0.43 -9.90 -1.76
N HIS A 111 -0.79 -11.07 -1.23
CA HIS A 111 -2.19 -11.49 -1.12
C HIS A 111 -2.61 -11.46 0.35
N ILE A 112 -3.36 -10.43 0.74
CA ILE A 112 -3.80 -10.18 2.11
C ILE A 112 -5.21 -10.74 2.26
N ARG A 113 -5.31 -11.91 2.91
CA ARG A 113 -6.58 -12.57 3.20
C ARG A 113 -7.07 -12.20 4.58
N GLN A 114 -8.34 -11.85 4.66
CA GLN A 114 -8.97 -11.58 5.95
C GLN A 114 -9.30 -12.87 6.70
N SER A 115 -9.22 -12.82 8.03
CA SER A 115 -9.57 -13.95 8.88
C SER A 115 -11.08 -14.25 8.85
N GLY A 116 -11.46 -15.47 9.16
CA GLY A 116 -12.87 -15.89 9.27
C GLY A 116 -13.42 -16.46 7.96
N LYS A 117 -14.61 -16.01 7.54
CA LYS A 117 -15.29 -16.51 6.34
C LYS A 117 -14.56 -16.07 5.07
N ALA A 118 -14.57 -16.92 4.06
CA ALA A 118 -14.07 -16.55 2.72
C ALA A 118 -14.78 -15.29 2.18
N ARG A 119 -14.02 -14.38 1.60
CA ARG A 119 -14.55 -13.17 1.00
C ARG A 119 -14.91 -13.42 -0.45
N THR A 120 -16.01 -12.80 -0.91
CA THR A 120 -16.44 -12.86 -2.32
C THR A 120 -15.89 -11.72 -3.15
N ALA A 121 -15.29 -10.71 -2.50
CA ALA A 121 -14.69 -9.55 -3.15
C ALA A 121 -13.19 -9.45 -2.89
N CYS A 122 -12.44 -9.09 -3.93
CA CYS A 122 -11.03 -8.76 -3.84
C CYS A 122 -10.77 -7.37 -4.43
N TYR A 123 -9.94 -6.58 -3.75
CA TYR A 123 -9.49 -5.27 -4.21
C TYR A 123 -8.03 -5.37 -4.61
N VAL A 124 -7.73 -4.96 -5.84
CA VAL A 124 -6.41 -5.13 -6.45
C VAL A 124 -5.75 -3.78 -6.65
N PHE A 125 -4.51 -3.65 -6.19
CA PHE A 125 -3.70 -2.43 -6.27
C PHE A 125 -2.43 -2.67 -7.06
N GLU A 126 -1.93 -1.64 -7.74
CA GLU A 126 -0.65 -1.72 -8.43
C GLU A 126 0.52 -1.76 -7.44
N GLY A 127 0.51 -0.88 -6.43
CA GLY A 127 1.54 -0.75 -5.42
C GLY A 127 1.00 -0.60 -4.00
N PHE A 128 1.85 -0.87 -3.02
CA PHE A 128 1.43 -0.82 -1.62
C PHE A 128 1.11 0.61 -1.12
N MET A 129 1.63 1.65 -1.77
CA MET A 129 1.26 3.04 -1.42
C MET A 129 -0.20 3.33 -1.75
N ASP A 130 -0.73 2.76 -2.84
CA ASP A 130 -2.14 2.89 -3.20
C ASP A 130 -3.03 2.06 -2.28
N TYR A 131 -2.57 0.87 -1.91
CA TYR A 131 -3.22 0.06 -0.88
C TYR A 131 -3.33 0.82 0.46
N LEU A 132 -2.24 1.40 0.97
CA LEU A 132 -2.25 2.22 2.20
C LEU A 132 -3.12 3.47 2.05
N SER A 133 -3.16 4.08 0.86
CA SER A 133 -4.03 5.22 0.57
C SER A 133 -5.50 4.83 0.63
N PHE A 134 -5.85 3.66 0.08
CA PHE A 134 -7.20 3.12 0.17
C PHE A 134 -7.63 2.90 1.62
N LEU A 135 -6.79 2.23 2.43
CA LEU A 135 -7.07 2.01 3.85
C LEU A 135 -7.28 3.34 4.60
N THR A 136 -6.44 4.34 4.32
CA THR A 136 -6.53 5.67 4.91
C THR A 136 -7.84 6.36 4.54
N LEU A 137 -8.21 6.36 3.25
CA LEU A 137 -9.46 6.96 2.77
C LEU A 137 -10.70 6.29 3.40
N ARG A 138 -10.67 4.96 3.53
CA ARG A 138 -11.76 4.22 4.17
C ARG A 138 -11.88 4.56 5.65
N GLN A 139 -10.77 4.59 6.37
CA GLN A 139 -10.74 4.97 7.78
C GLN A 139 -11.26 6.41 8.01
N GLU A 140 -10.89 7.35 7.14
CA GLU A 140 -11.36 8.74 7.24
C GLU A 140 -12.83 8.92 6.86
N SER A 141 -13.31 8.17 5.85
CA SER A 141 -14.68 8.30 5.36
C SER A 141 -15.70 7.60 6.27
N CYS A 142 -15.30 6.53 6.92
CA CYS A 142 -16.15 5.71 7.78
C CYS A 142 -15.41 5.37 9.10
N PRO A 143 -15.14 6.35 9.99
CA PRO A 143 -14.30 6.12 11.17
C PRO A 143 -14.82 5.03 12.11
N ASN A 144 -16.14 4.92 12.26
CA ASN A 144 -16.78 3.95 13.16
C ASN A 144 -16.87 2.54 12.56
N TYR A 145 -17.01 2.45 11.21
CA TYR A 145 -17.17 1.19 10.48
C TYR A 145 -16.38 1.25 9.16
N PRO A 146 -15.05 1.23 9.20
CA PRO A 146 -14.24 1.36 7.99
C PRO A 146 -14.36 0.14 7.06
N GLU A 147 -14.88 -1.01 7.55
CA GLU A 147 -15.06 -2.25 6.79
C GLU A 147 -13.80 -2.68 6.02
N LEU A 148 -12.64 -2.55 6.66
CA LEU A 148 -11.35 -2.90 6.05
C LEU A 148 -11.17 -4.40 5.88
N ASP A 149 -11.97 -5.21 6.57
CA ASP A 149 -11.99 -6.67 6.55
C ASP A 149 -13.15 -7.25 5.72
N GLY A 150 -13.95 -6.41 5.08
CA GLY A 150 -15.08 -6.85 4.25
C GLY A 150 -14.68 -7.53 2.93
N GLN A 151 -13.43 -7.36 2.50
CA GLN A 151 -12.84 -7.89 1.28
C GLN A 151 -11.40 -8.32 1.51
N ASP A 152 -10.89 -9.20 0.64
CA ASP A 152 -9.47 -9.49 0.56
C ASP A 152 -8.75 -8.48 -0.35
N TYR A 153 -7.43 -8.43 -0.26
CA TYR A 153 -6.60 -7.50 -1.03
C TYR A 153 -5.48 -8.21 -1.77
N ILE A 154 -5.20 -7.78 -2.98
CA ILE A 154 -4.00 -8.16 -3.73
C ILE A 154 -3.24 -6.90 -4.11
N VAL A 155 -1.96 -6.84 -3.77
CA VAL A 155 -1.05 -5.81 -4.26
C VAL A 155 -0.11 -6.46 -5.26
N LEU A 156 -0.12 -5.98 -6.51
CA LEU A 156 0.70 -6.54 -7.58
C LEU A 156 2.20 -6.30 -7.34
N ASN A 157 2.54 -5.22 -6.62
CA ASN A 157 3.90 -4.74 -6.40
C ASN A 157 4.63 -4.29 -7.68
N SER A 158 4.07 -4.64 -8.82
CA SER A 158 4.40 -4.17 -10.17
C SER A 158 3.33 -4.70 -11.12
N VAL A 159 2.94 -3.94 -12.11
CA VAL A 159 2.01 -4.40 -13.18
C VAL A 159 2.52 -5.66 -13.89
N SER A 160 3.84 -5.87 -13.97
CA SER A 160 4.43 -7.09 -14.55
C SER A 160 4.05 -8.37 -13.80
N ASN A 161 3.55 -8.28 -12.56
CA ASN A 161 3.09 -9.42 -11.77
C ASN A 161 1.60 -9.74 -11.97
N VAL A 162 0.88 -9.06 -12.87
CA VAL A 162 -0.56 -9.28 -13.05
C VAL A 162 -0.88 -10.76 -13.34
N ASN A 163 -0.06 -11.44 -14.12
CA ASN A 163 -0.26 -12.87 -14.40
C ASN A 163 -0.21 -13.75 -13.15
N LYS A 164 0.58 -13.38 -12.13
CA LYS A 164 0.63 -14.08 -10.85
C LYS A 164 -0.65 -13.88 -10.04
N ALA A 165 -1.32 -12.76 -10.22
CA ALA A 165 -2.58 -12.46 -9.55
C ALA A 165 -3.77 -13.19 -10.19
N LEU A 166 -3.70 -13.62 -11.44
CA LEU A 166 -4.83 -14.28 -12.11
C LEU A 166 -5.30 -15.51 -11.32
N TYR A 167 -4.40 -16.41 -10.96
CA TYR A 167 -4.80 -17.63 -10.23
C TYR A 167 -5.57 -17.33 -8.93
N PRO A 168 -5.06 -16.53 -7.97
CA PRO A 168 -5.82 -16.22 -6.76
C PRO A 168 -7.09 -15.42 -7.02
N LEU A 169 -7.17 -14.58 -8.06
CA LEU A 169 -8.36 -13.83 -8.43
C LEU A 169 -9.54 -14.72 -8.84
N GLY A 170 -9.29 -15.91 -9.35
CA GLY A 170 -10.32 -16.89 -9.68
C GLY A 170 -11.21 -17.32 -8.49
N ASN A 171 -10.80 -17.05 -7.25
CA ASN A 171 -11.58 -17.36 -6.06
C ASN A 171 -12.63 -16.28 -5.70
N TYR A 172 -12.68 -15.15 -6.44
CA TYR A 172 -13.55 -14.02 -6.11
C TYR A 172 -14.61 -13.79 -7.19
N GLU A 173 -15.81 -13.45 -6.75
CA GLU A 173 -16.93 -13.08 -7.63
C GLU A 173 -16.84 -11.62 -8.10
N ARG A 174 -16.26 -10.76 -7.26
CA ARG A 174 -16.15 -9.32 -7.49
C ARG A 174 -14.70 -8.88 -7.35
N ILE A 175 -14.18 -8.30 -8.40
CA ILE A 175 -12.79 -7.81 -8.48
C ILE A 175 -12.83 -6.31 -8.73
N HIS A 176 -12.24 -5.52 -7.84
CA HIS A 176 -12.15 -4.07 -7.95
C HIS A 176 -10.70 -3.67 -8.18
N CYS A 177 -10.38 -3.11 -9.34
CA CYS A 177 -9.01 -2.78 -9.74
C CYS A 177 -8.74 -1.29 -9.51
N PHE A 178 -7.78 -1.00 -8.64
CA PHE A 178 -7.26 0.34 -8.31
C PHE A 178 -5.88 0.50 -8.93
N PHE A 179 -5.82 0.67 -10.24
CA PHE A 179 -4.57 0.80 -10.98
C PHE A 179 -4.29 2.27 -11.34
N ASP A 180 -3.02 2.56 -11.65
CA ASP A 180 -2.63 3.89 -12.10
C ASP A 180 -3.37 4.28 -13.39
N ASN A 181 -3.68 5.56 -13.55
CA ASN A 181 -4.32 6.12 -14.75
C ASN A 181 -3.29 6.30 -15.88
N ASP A 182 -2.55 5.23 -16.20
CA ASP A 182 -1.58 5.20 -17.28
C ASP A 182 -1.76 3.94 -18.16
N HIS A 183 -0.96 3.83 -19.20
CA HIS A 183 -1.05 2.71 -20.15
C HIS A 183 -0.80 1.36 -19.47
N ALA A 184 0.11 1.27 -18.50
CA ALA A 184 0.46 0.02 -17.84
C ALA A 184 -0.68 -0.47 -16.94
N GLY A 185 -1.31 0.44 -16.18
CA GLY A 185 -2.50 0.14 -15.36
C GLY A 185 -3.70 -0.29 -16.21
N MET A 186 -3.94 0.40 -17.36
CA MET A 186 -5.00 0.01 -18.30
C MET A 186 -4.75 -1.39 -18.90
N GLU A 187 -3.50 -1.71 -19.23
CA GLU A 187 -3.16 -3.02 -19.78
C GLU A 187 -3.33 -4.14 -18.73
N ALA A 188 -2.95 -3.91 -17.48
CA ALA A 188 -3.20 -4.85 -16.39
C ALA A 188 -4.70 -5.11 -16.18
N LEU A 189 -5.53 -4.07 -16.21
CA LEU A 189 -6.99 -4.19 -16.14
C LEU A 189 -7.52 -4.99 -17.32
N ARG A 190 -7.01 -4.75 -18.53
CA ARG A 190 -7.41 -5.48 -19.74
C ARG A 190 -7.13 -6.96 -19.60
N GLN A 191 -5.96 -7.35 -19.08
CA GLN A 191 -5.61 -8.76 -18.86
C GLN A 191 -6.56 -9.44 -17.88
N ILE A 192 -6.90 -8.81 -16.76
CA ILE A 192 -7.88 -9.34 -15.80
C ILE A 192 -9.26 -9.48 -16.45
N ARG A 193 -9.69 -8.51 -17.24
CA ARG A 193 -10.97 -8.56 -17.97
C ARG A 193 -11.01 -9.66 -19.03
N MET A 194 -9.91 -9.92 -19.71
CA MET A 194 -9.83 -11.01 -20.68
C MET A 194 -10.02 -12.37 -20.03
N GLU A 195 -9.43 -12.57 -18.84
CA GLU A 195 -9.51 -13.82 -18.10
C GLU A 195 -10.89 -14.03 -17.47
N TYR A 196 -11.41 -13.01 -16.78
CA TYR A 196 -12.58 -13.15 -15.90
C TYR A 196 -13.82 -12.35 -16.30
N GLY A 197 -13.74 -11.50 -17.33
CA GLY A 197 -14.81 -10.56 -17.65
C GLY A 197 -16.13 -11.19 -18.08
N ARG A 198 -16.16 -12.49 -18.38
CA ARG A 198 -17.38 -13.24 -18.72
C ARG A 198 -18.13 -13.75 -17.49
N ASP A 199 -17.38 -14.13 -16.44
CA ASP A 199 -17.90 -14.91 -15.32
C ASP A 199 -17.85 -14.15 -13.99
N ARG A 200 -17.16 -13.00 -13.93
CA ARG A 200 -16.93 -12.23 -12.72
C ARG A 200 -17.29 -10.76 -12.93
N TYR A 201 -17.69 -10.10 -11.84
CA TYR A 201 -17.87 -8.67 -11.86
C TYR A 201 -16.50 -7.97 -11.69
N ILE A 202 -16.03 -7.29 -12.74
CA ILE A 202 -14.76 -6.56 -12.71
C ILE A 202 -15.05 -5.06 -12.81
N ARG A 203 -14.72 -4.34 -11.73
CA ARG A 203 -14.86 -2.89 -11.66
C ARG A 203 -13.51 -2.22 -11.86
N ASP A 204 -13.46 -1.29 -12.78
CA ASP A 204 -12.41 -0.29 -12.86
C ASP A 204 -12.67 0.78 -11.79
N ALA A 205 -11.89 0.75 -10.70
CA ALA A 205 -12.01 1.71 -9.61
C ALA A 205 -11.17 2.98 -9.84
N SER A 206 -10.32 3.01 -10.88
CA SER A 206 -9.51 4.19 -11.23
C SER A 206 -10.37 5.39 -11.60
N GLN A 207 -11.62 5.16 -12.03
CA GLN A 207 -12.60 6.21 -12.30
C GLN A 207 -12.88 7.10 -11.08
N ILE A 208 -12.69 6.60 -9.85
CA ILE A 208 -12.88 7.37 -8.60
C ILE A 208 -11.85 8.51 -8.52
N TYR A 209 -10.68 8.32 -9.11
CA TYR A 209 -9.57 9.26 -9.12
C TYR A 209 -9.09 9.63 -10.52
N SER A 210 -10.03 9.72 -11.47
CA SER A 210 -9.75 9.99 -12.89
C SER A 210 -8.95 11.27 -13.16
N GLY A 211 -8.97 12.25 -12.27
CA GLY A 211 -8.15 13.48 -12.36
C GLY A 211 -6.77 13.39 -11.68
N CYS A 212 -6.33 12.19 -11.30
CA CYS A 212 -5.06 11.92 -10.61
C CYS A 212 -4.36 10.77 -11.32
N LYS A 213 -3.03 10.72 -11.19
CA LYS A 213 -2.25 9.61 -11.73
C LYS A 213 -2.57 8.31 -11.01
N ASP A 214 -2.58 8.35 -9.68
CA ASP A 214 -2.75 7.20 -8.79
C ASP A 214 -3.66 7.54 -7.60
N LEU A 215 -3.99 6.54 -6.81
CA LEU A 215 -4.85 6.71 -5.64
C LEU A 215 -4.17 7.51 -4.52
N ASN A 216 -2.85 7.46 -4.42
CA ASN A 216 -2.13 8.25 -3.43
C ASN A 216 -2.14 9.75 -3.77
N GLU A 217 -1.99 10.13 -5.03
CA GLU A 217 -2.16 11.53 -5.46
C GLU A 217 -3.58 12.03 -5.15
N TYR A 218 -4.59 11.20 -5.38
CA TYR A 218 -5.97 11.53 -5.03
C TYR A 218 -6.12 11.79 -3.51
N LEU A 219 -5.58 10.91 -2.66
CA LEU A 219 -5.59 11.10 -1.21
C LEU A 219 -4.95 12.45 -0.82
N GLN A 220 -3.76 12.76 -1.37
CA GLN A 220 -3.08 14.02 -1.09
C GLN A 220 -3.92 15.25 -1.50
N LYS A 221 -4.56 15.22 -2.67
CA LYS A 221 -5.48 16.28 -3.11
C LYS A 221 -6.71 16.42 -2.20
N GLN A 222 -7.26 15.31 -1.69
CA GLN A 222 -8.38 15.37 -0.73
C GLN A 222 -7.98 16.04 0.58
N ILE A 223 -6.80 15.71 1.11
CA ILE A 223 -6.27 16.32 2.33
C ILE A 223 -6.07 17.83 2.13
N GLU A 224 -5.47 18.23 1.03
CA GLU A 224 -5.23 19.64 0.72
C GLU A 224 -6.56 20.42 0.59
N ARG A 225 -7.54 19.87 -0.11
CA ARG A 225 -8.89 20.47 -0.19
C ARG A 225 -9.54 20.66 1.18
N LYS A 226 -9.43 19.65 2.07
CA LYS A 226 -9.96 19.74 3.44
C LYS A 226 -9.28 20.88 4.22
N ARG A 227 -7.95 21.02 4.12
CA ARG A 227 -7.18 22.10 4.76
C ARG A 227 -7.62 23.47 4.27
N GLN A 228 -7.77 23.66 2.97
CA GLN A 228 -8.22 24.93 2.37
C GLN A 228 -9.63 25.30 2.84
N LEU A 229 -10.56 24.35 2.90
CA LEU A 229 -11.91 24.59 3.40
C LEU A 229 -11.94 24.97 4.89
N GLN A 230 -11.09 24.37 5.71
CA GLN A 230 -10.97 24.70 7.14
C GLN A 230 -10.40 26.11 7.33
N SER A 231 -9.35 26.46 6.58
CA SER A 231 -8.76 27.80 6.62
C SER A 231 -9.77 28.88 6.19
N ALA A 232 -10.55 28.63 5.14
CA ALA A 232 -11.58 29.57 4.69
C ALA A 232 -12.71 29.76 5.71
N LYS A 233 -13.08 28.72 6.47
CA LYS A 233 -14.07 28.82 7.55
C LYS A 233 -13.52 29.60 8.76
N GLY A 234 -12.25 29.39 9.13
CA GLY A 234 -11.59 30.10 10.22
C GLY A 234 -11.50 31.61 9.99
N VAL A 235 -11.27 32.03 8.75
CA VAL A 235 -11.24 33.45 8.36
C VAL A 235 -12.62 34.11 8.47
N ARG A 236 -13.70 33.39 8.13
CA ARG A 236 -15.07 33.94 8.23
C ARG A 236 -15.56 34.13 9.68
N SER A 237 -15.08 33.35 10.62
CA SER A 237 -15.44 33.45 12.03
C SER A 237 -14.73 34.59 12.77
N GLN A 238 -13.74 35.25 12.17
CA GLN A 238 -12.95 36.35 12.74
C GLN A 238 -13.32 37.73 12.16
N SER A 239 -14.41 37.85 11.40
CA SER A 239 -14.89 39.16 10.95
C SER A 239 -15.38 39.95 12.17
N PRO A 240 -14.84 41.16 12.44
CA PRO A 240 -15.23 41.93 13.61
C PRO A 240 -16.72 42.37 13.52
N GLU A 241 -17.48 42.12 14.60
CA GLU A 241 -18.79 42.73 14.80
C GLU A 241 -18.65 44.25 14.61
N LYS A 242 -19.37 44.79 13.63
CA LYS A 242 -19.52 46.23 13.52
C LYS A 242 -20.19 46.75 14.80
N LYS A 243 -19.41 47.35 15.68
CA LYS A 243 -19.93 48.13 16.80
C LYS A 243 -20.78 49.26 16.22
N ASN A 244 -22.10 49.13 16.24
CA ASN A 244 -23.00 50.22 16.01
C ASN A 244 -22.83 51.21 17.17
N GLY A 245 -22.05 52.26 16.94
CA GLY A 245 -21.95 53.39 17.86
C GLY A 245 -23.28 54.14 17.85
N PHE A 246 -24.00 54.08 18.94
CA PHE A 246 -25.07 55.02 19.26
C PHE A 246 -24.46 56.42 19.38
N ARG A 247 -24.88 57.35 18.52
CA ARG A 247 -24.72 58.80 18.73
C ARG A 247 -25.96 59.29 19.46
N LEU A 248 -25.74 59.92 20.63
CA LEU A 248 -26.65 60.82 21.29
C LEU A 248 -26.75 62.13 20.55
#